data_8f6e97af6f25c3b7d809631d097ab8d6
#
_entry.id   8f6e97af6f25c3b7d809631d097ab8d6
#
_cell.length_a   1.000
_cell.length_b   1.000
_cell.length_c   1.000
_cell.angle_alpha   90.00
_cell.angle_beta   90.00
_cell.angle_gamma   90.00
#
_symmetry.space_group_name_H-M   'P 1'
#
loop_
_entity.id
_entity.type
_entity.pdbx_description
1 polymer ?
#
loop_
_entity_poly.entity_id
_entity_poly.type
_entity_poly.pdbx_seq_one_letter_code
_entity_poly.pdbx_strand_id
1 'polypeptide(L)'
;MRQLAERNACNSLFLQEKNPIDGIFTKFTLFQIDFARISASKPALDAAFTMKLLTDSSCVSRGSACARRALLQRFFCLCLLALLAGCAGLGLGPASTEADPPREFRAMWVATVANIDWPSRPGLAVAEQRAEMRRIIDTARALRLNALVVQVRPAADAIYPSALEPWSEYLSGTQGVAPGADYDPLAEWVALAHAAGLELHAWFNPYRARHPSARSALAPDHLAQRRPELVVRYGELLWMDPGEPDAAAHTLAVIADVVRRYDIDGVHIDDYFYPYPVRSEAGSEQPFPDDASWQRYRATAGWFDLRDRADWRRRNVDELVQAIGRTTHAIKPWVKFGVSPFGLGRPDLRPAGIEGFSQYDKLYADVERWWQRGWVDYLAPQLYWPIAQTAQAFPVLLDYWAGANWRGRHLWPGLFTSRIDASDTSWQPEEIERQIALLRASGRADGHIHFSAAALVQNRRGVAERLAQTLYRDAALVPATPWLRPPDWQPLPAPALRWHCEGALRCRVDAEGAAPAQATMLVITTRRGDHSQWRAITPSAWRSEGLAIDVNEHGAALEAVTLHWLDRYGIAGERRTLTLR
;
A
#
# COMPACT_ATOMS: atom_id res chain seq x y z
N MET A 1 -0.22 -8.20 -34.92
CA MET A 1 -1.43 -8.88 -34.40
C MET A 1 -1.11 -10.10 -33.53
N ARG A 2 -0.18 -11.01 -33.89
CA ARG A 2 0.22 -12.12 -32.97
C ARG A 2 0.80 -11.66 -31.63
N GLN A 3 1.61 -10.62 -31.61
CA GLN A 3 2.19 -10.08 -30.36
C GLN A 3 1.18 -9.41 -29.41
N LEU A 4 0.05 -8.93 -29.92
CA LEU A 4 -1.04 -8.42 -29.08
C LEU A 4 -1.86 -9.55 -28.45
N ALA A 5 -1.98 -10.69 -29.13
CA ALA A 5 -2.67 -11.87 -28.60
C ALA A 5 -1.87 -12.54 -27.46
N GLU A 6 -0.53 -12.54 -27.56
CA GLU A 6 0.33 -13.10 -26.50
C GLU A 6 0.43 -12.20 -25.26
N ARG A 7 0.33 -10.89 -25.41
CA ARG A 7 0.22 -9.94 -24.26
C ARG A 7 -1.09 -10.11 -23.50
N ASN A 8 -2.17 -10.43 -24.19
CA ASN A 8 -3.45 -10.72 -23.55
C ASN A 8 -3.47 -12.10 -22.87
N ALA A 9 -2.69 -13.07 -23.34
CA ALA A 9 -2.60 -14.38 -22.72
C ALA A 9 -1.99 -14.36 -21.30
N CYS A 10 -1.04 -13.46 -21.05
CA CYS A 10 -0.45 -13.33 -19.71
C CYS A 10 -1.43 -12.72 -18.69
N ASN A 11 -2.33 -11.82 -19.14
CA ASN A 11 -3.43 -11.30 -18.33
C ASN A 11 -4.57 -12.32 -18.15
N SER A 12 -4.73 -13.28 -19.09
CA SER A 12 -5.80 -14.28 -19.04
C SER A 12 -5.49 -15.48 -18.14
N LEU A 13 -4.22 -15.71 -17.76
CA LEU A 13 -3.86 -16.73 -16.77
C LEU A 13 -4.44 -16.44 -15.37
N PHE A 14 -4.81 -15.21 -15.09
CA PHE A 14 -5.48 -14.84 -13.85
C PHE A 14 -6.99 -15.09 -13.84
N LEU A 15 -7.63 -15.36 -14.97
CA LEU A 15 -9.09 -15.38 -15.10
C LEU A 15 -9.69 -16.58 -15.84
N GLN A 16 -8.93 -17.64 -16.14
CA GLN A 16 -9.51 -18.86 -16.69
C GLN A 16 -9.92 -19.85 -15.59
N GLU A 17 -10.80 -19.47 -14.68
CA GLU A 17 -11.77 -20.41 -14.14
C GLU A 17 -13.07 -20.29 -14.97
N LYS A 18 -13.18 -21.07 -16.01
CA LYS A 18 -14.48 -21.42 -16.56
C LYS A 18 -15.21 -22.25 -15.50
N ASN A 19 -16.29 -21.70 -14.97
CA ASN A 19 -17.25 -22.43 -14.16
C ASN A 19 -17.72 -23.69 -14.91
N PRO A 20 -17.55 -24.90 -14.38
CA PRO A 20 -18.20 -26.07 -14.89
C PRO A 20 -19.51 -26.31 -14.14
N ILE A 21 -20.53 -25.46 -14.35
CA ILE A 21 -21.91 -25.78 -13.94
C ILE A 21 -22.86 -25.20 -15.00
N ASP A 22 -22.85 -25.82 -16.20
CA ASP A 22 -24.01 -25.86 -17.07
C ASP A 22 -24.48 -27.32 -17.09
N GLY A 23 -25.54 -27.58 -16.37
CA GLY A 23 -26.23 -28.85 -16.44
C GLY A 23 -26.69 -29.38 -15.09
N ILE A 24 -27.74 -28.79 -14.52
CA ILE A 24 -28.85 -29.43 -13.80
C ILE A 24 -29.83 -28.31 -13.42
N PHE A 25 -30.74 -27.97 -14.34
CA PHE A 25 -31.98 -27.33 -13.96
C PHE A 25 -33.12 -28.34 -14.16
N THR A 26 -33.66 -28.87 -13.08
CA THR A 26 -35.05 -29.33 -13.07
C THR A 26 -35.63 -29.18 -11.67
N LYS A 27 -36.59 -28.25 -11.60
CA LYS A 27 -37.71 -28.19 -10.64
C LYS A 27 -37.40 -27.99 -9.14
N PHE A 28 -37.63 -26.81 -8.63
CA PHE A 28 -38.54 -26.64 -7.48
C PHE A 28 -39.25 -25.28 -7.52
N THR A 29 -40.49 -25.33 -7.11
CA THR A 29 -41.61 -24.42 -7.25
C THR A 29 -41.52 -23.19 -6.34
N LEU A 30 -42.07 -22.08 -6.84
CA LEU A 30 -42.36 -20.80 -6.17
C LEU A 30 -42.89 -20.93 -4.72
N PHE A 31 -42.35 -20.07 -3.85
CA PHE A 31 -43.14 -19.43 -2.81
C PHE A 31 -42.82 -17.92 -2.84
N GLN A 32 -43.80 -17.14 -3.32
CA GLN A 32 -43.90 -15.70 -3.21
C GLN A 32 -44.36 -15.34 -1.80
N ILE A 33 -43.64 -14.49 -1.09
CA ILE A 33 -44.19 -13.76 0.05
C ILE A 33 -44.01 -12.25 -0.25
N ASP A 34 -45.15 -11.63 -0.44
CA ASP A 34 -45.38 -10.21 -0.61
C ASP A 34 -45.14 -9.49 0.72
N PHE A 35 -44.26 -8.50 0.74
CA PHE A 35 -44.20 -7.48 1.78
C PHE A 35 -44.27 -6.10 1.15
N ALA A 36 -45.50 -5.68 0.87
CA ALA A 36 -45.83 -4.29 0.63
C ALA A 36 -46.42 -3.66 1.90
N ARG A 37 -45.98 -2.44 2.17
CA ARG A 37 -46.54 -1.43 3.10
C ARG A 37 -46.19 -1.59 4.58
N ILE A 38 -45.32 -0.70 5.04
CA ILE A 38 -45.69 0.31 6.05
C ILE A 38 -44.83 1.56 5.82
N SER A 39 -45.57 2.63 5.55
CA SER A 39 -45.09 4.01 5.39
C SER A 39 -45.25 4.77 6.71
N ALA A 40 -44.34 5.72 6.92
CA ALA A 40 -44.50 6.96 7.66
C ALA A 40 -44.32 6.94 9.20
N SER A 41 -43.36 7.68 9.67
CA SER A 41 -43.37 8.93 10.47
C SER A 41 -42.29 8.93 11.54
N LYS A 42 -41.41 9.94 11.44
CA LYS A 42 -40.64 10.46 12.59
C LYS A 42 -41.60 11.09 13.60
N PRO A 43 -41.30 11.09 14.92
CA PRO A 43 -40.57 12.24 15.44
C PRO A 43 -39.50 11.93 16.52
N ALA A 44 -38.70 12.95 16.75
CA ALA A 44 -37.68 13.04 17.78
C ALA A 44 -38.25 12.83 19.18
N LEU A 45 -37.49 12.19 20.07
CA LEU A 45 -37.72 12.26 21.51
C LEU A 45 -36.40 12.26 22.26
N ASP A 46 -36.21 13.37 22.98
CA ASP A 46 -35.22 13.53 24.04
C ASP A 46 -35.33 12.42 25.09
N ALA A 47 -34.21 11.79 25.41
CA ALA A 47 -34.10 10.93 26.56
C ALA A 47 -33.43 11.64 27.72
N ALA A 48 -34.23 12.32 28.55
CA ALA A 48 -33.81 12.75 29.86
C ALA A 48 -33.67 11.51 30.77
N PHE A 49 -32.46 11.28 31.25
CA PHE A 49 -32.17 10.25 32.25
C PHE A 49 -32.60 10.71 33.62
N THR A 50 -33.77 10.24 34.08
CA THR A 50 -34.26 10.51 35.44
C THR A 50 -33.69 9.48 36.40
N MET A 51 -32.76 9.89 37.24
CA MET A 51 -32.19 9.08 38.30
C MET A 51 -33.18 9.06 39.49
N LYS A 52 -33.86 7.93 39.70
CA LYS A 52 -34.77 7.70 40.80
C LYS A 52 -33.97 7.37 42.07
N LEU A 53 -33.89 8.32 43.00
CA LEU A 53 -33.40 8.10 44.36
C LEU A 53 -34.47 7.32 45.17
N LEU A 54 -34.16 6.08 45.52
CA LEU A 54 -34.87 5.37 46.56
C LEU A 54 -34.38 5.84 47.94
N THR A 55 -35.23 6.58 48.63
CA THR A 55 -35.07 6.88 50.07
C THR A 55 -35.70 5.74 50.85
N ASP A 56 -34.88 4.92 51.45
CA ASP A 56 -35.33 3.99 52.49
C ASP A 56 -34.99 4.56 53.84
N SER A 57 -36.04 4.87 54.61
CA SER A 57 -35.97 5.43 55.97
C SER A 57 -36.00 4.29 56.97
N SER A 58 -34.84 3.82 57.41
CA SER A 58 -34.72 3.13 58.71
C SER A 58 -33.24 2.97 59.09
N CYS A 59 -32.70 3.91 59.77
CA CYS A 59 -31.50 3.71 60.60
C CYS A 59 -31.42 4.78 61.69
N VAL A 60 -32.14 4.56 62.77
CA VAL A 60 -31.88 5.23 64.03
C VAL A 60 -30.89 4.37 64.81
N SER A 61 -29.81 5.01 65.28
CA SER A 61 -28.75 4.50 66.14
C SER A 61 -27.49 3.92 65.44
N ARG A 62 -26.56 4.81 65.18
CA ARG A 62 -25.12 4.73 65.54
C ARG A 62 -24.40 5.96 64.96
N GLY A 63 -24.35 7.01 65.73
CA GLY A 63 -23.57 8.19 65.39
C GLY A 63 -22.08 7.90 65.47
N SER A 64 -21.41 8.09 64.41
CA SER A 64 -20.03 8.51 64.19
C SER A 64 -19.42 8.05 62.84
N ALA A 65 -19.89 6.94 62.28
CA ALA A 65 -19.37 6.41 61.00
C ALA A 65 -20.02 7.07 59.76
N CYS A 66 -21.29 7.52 59.87
CA CYS A 66 -22.02 8.09 58.73
C CYS A 66 -21.55 9.53 58.39
N ALA A 67 -21.19 10.31 59.40
CA ALA A 67 -20.66 11.68 59.22
C ALA A 67 -19.29 11.66 58.49
N ARG A 68 -18.44 10.70 58.80
CA ARG A 68 -17.12 10.56 58.14
C ARG A 68 -17.25 10.11 56.66
N ARG A 69 -18.22 9.26 56.32
CA ARG A 69 -18.48 8.84 54.93
C ARG A 69 -19.05 9.99 54.08
N ALA A 70 -19.96 10.77 54.63
CA ALA A 70 -20.53 11.95 53.96
C ALA A 70 -19.48 13.03 53.73
N LEU A 71 -18.55 13.22 54.68
CA LEU A 71 -17.45 14.19 54.56
C LEU A 71 -16.43 13.72 53.50
N LEU A 72 -16.09 12.45 53.46
CA LEU A 72 -15.20 11.86 52.44
C LEU A 72 -15.80 11.91 51.04
N GLN A 73 -17.12 11.64 50.90
CA GLN A 73 -17.78 11.77 49.59
C GLN A 73 -17.84 13.24 49.12
N ARG A 74 -18.10 14.19 50.00
CA ARG A 74 -18.06 15.62 49.63
C ARG A 74 -16.66 16.09 49.29
N PHE A 75 -15.64 15.59 49.98
CA PHE A 75 -14.25 15.91 49.68
C PHE A 75 -13.82 15.28 48.32
N PHE A 76 -14.27 14.05 48.03
CA PHE A 76 -14.00 13.40 46.76
C PHE A 76 -14.70 14.09 45.58
N CYS A 77 -15.95 14.52 45.76
CA CYS A 77 -16.67 15.30 44.74
C CYS A 77 -16.05 16.71 44.53
N LEU A 78 -15.57 17.35 45.58
CA LEU A 78 -14.86 18.64 45.46
C LEU A 78 -13.50 18.50 44.80
N CYS A 79 -12.76 17.43 45.07
CA CYS A 79 -11.51 17.14 44.39
C CYS A 79 -11.73 16.78 42.91
N LEU A 80 -12.83 16.05 42.58
CA LEU A 80 -13.18 15.75 41.20
C LEU A 80 -13.61 17.01 40.43
N LEU A 81 -14.37 17.91 41.07
CA LEU A 81 -14.75 19.20 40.50
C LEU A 81 -13.54 20.13 40.34
N ALA A 82 -12.59 20.11 41.27
CA ALA A 82 -11.34 20.87 41.15
C ALA A 82 -10.42 20.32 40.06
N LEU A 83 -10.38 18.99 39.85
CA LEU A 83 -9.67 18.35 38.73
C LEU A 83 -10.32 18.66 37.39
N LEU A 84 -11.65 18.72 37.32
CA LEU A 84 -12.38 19.11 36.11
C LEU A 84 -12.26 20.61 35.81
N ALA A 85 -12.19 21.46 36.83
CA ALA A 85 -11.95 22.89 36.67
C ALA A 85 -10.47 23.21 36.34
N GLY A 86 -9.52 22.39 36.80
CA GLY A 86 -8.09 22.53 36.50
C GLY A 86 -7.74 22.25 35.04
N CYS A 87 -8.53 21.40 34.35
CA CYS A 87 -8.36 21.16 32.92
C CYS A 87 -8.93 22.27 32.02
N ALA A 88 -9.78 23.15 32.54
CA ALA A 88 -10.35 24.27 31.79
C ALA A 88 -9.47 25.54 31.79
N GLY A 89 -8.35 25.52 32.52
CA GLY A 89 -7.45 26.67 32.66
C GLY A 89 -6.11 26.59 31.91
N LEU A 90 -5.83 25.48 31.22
CA LEU A 90 -4.75 25.45 30.25
C LEU A 90 -5.28 26.12 28.99
N GLY A 91 -4.90 27.37 28.78
CA GLY A 91 -5.24 28.17 27.61
C GLY A 91 -4.84 27.46 26.33
N LEU A 92 -5.78 26.70 25.79
CA LEU A 92 -5.79 26.42 24.37
C LEU A 92 -6.10 27.77 23.72
N GLY A 93 -5.05 28.50 23.33
CA GLY A 93 -5.20 29.54 22.31
C GLY A 93 -6.01 28.97 21.16
N PRO A 94 -6.78 29.79 20.41
CA PRO A 94 -7.55 29.29 19.29
C PRO A 94 -6.59 28.48 18.39
N ALA A 95 -6.76 27.14 18.37
CA ALA A 95 -6.10 26.30 17.42
C ALA A 95 -6.48 26.87 16.06
N SER A 96 -5.52 27.37 15.31
CA SER A 96 -5.74 27.81 13.95
C SER A 96 -6.39 26.63 13.23
N THR A 97 -7.63 26.80 12.81
CA THR A 97 -8.41 25.79 12.08
C THR A 97 -7.92 25.67 10.63
N GLU A 98 -6.62 25.67 10.43
CA GLU A 98 -6.01 25.38 9.14
C GLU A 98 -6.12 23.88 8.95
N ALA A 99 -7.00 23.44 8.04
CA ALA A 99 -7.19 22.04 7.74
C ALA A 99 -5.88 21.45 7.21
N ASP A 100 -5.43 20.36 7.81
CA ASP A 100 -4.27 19.64 7.32
C ASP A 100 -4.53 19.15 5.88
N PRO A 101 -3.50 19.13 5.02
CA PRO A 101 -3.63 18.57 3.68
C PRO A 101 -4.19 17.15 3.68
N PRO A 102 -5.07 16.79 2.73
CA PRO A 102 -5.64 15.46 2.66
C PRO A 102 -4.53 14.42 2.47
N ARG A 103 -4.69 13.26 3.11
CA ARG A 103 -3.76 12.15 3.00
C ARG A 103 -4.45 10.97 2.32
N GLU A 104 -3.86 10.48 1.24
CA GLU A 104 -4.32 9.31 0.50
C GLU A 104 -3.16 8.75 -0.30
N PHE A 105 -2.83 7.47 -0.12
CA PHE A 105 -1.83 6.81 -0.96
C PHE A 105 -2.42 6.56 -2.36
N ARG A 106 -1.77 7.10 -3.37
CA ARG A 106 -2.17 6.97 -4.77
C ARG A 106 -0.98 6.44 -5.57
N ALA A 107 -1.01 5.19 -5.93
CA ALA A 107 0.12 4.56 -6.61
C ALA A 107 -0.30 3.75 -7.83
N MET A 108 0.69 3.35 -8.62
CA MET A 108 0.54 2.33 -9.64
C MET A 108 1.71 1.35 -9.61
N TRP A 109 1.41 0.08 -9.90
CA TRP A 109 2.44 -0.93 -10.13
C TRP A 109 3.06 -0.77 -11.51
N VAL A 110 4.39 -0.94 -11.57
CA VAL A 110 5.18 -1.01 -12.80
C VAL A 110 5.82 -2.39 -12.86
N ALA A 111 5.17 -3.32 -13.55
CA ALA A 111 5.62 -4.70 -13.69
C ALA A 111 6.66 -4.82 -14.81
N THR A 112 7.82 -5.42 -14.48
CA THR A 112 8.90 -5.69 -15.45
C THR A 112 8.83 -7.09 -16.02
N VAL A 113 8.30 -8.04 -15.25
CA VAL A 113 8.10 -9.42 -15.74
C VAL A 113 7.30 -9.42 -17.03
N ALA A 114 7.74 -10.21 -18.01
CA ALA A 114 7.10 -10.33 -19.31
C ALA A 114 6.92 -9.00 -20.06
N ASN A 115 7.63 -7.95 -19.66
CA ASN A 115 7.52 -6.59 -20.22
C ASN A 115 6.07 -6.05 -20.20
N ILE A 116 5.36 -6.30 -19.09
CA ILE A 116 3.96 -5.86 -18.93
C ILE A 116 3.86 -4.34 -19.01
N ASP A 117 4.70 -3.63 -18.22
CA ASP A 117 4.66 -2.17 -18.14
C ASP A 117 5.97 -1.53 -18.62
N TRP A 118 7.11 -2.00 -18.12
CA TRP A 118 8.41 -1.42 -18.41
C TRP A 118 9.55 -2.45 -18.32
N PRO A 119 10.56 -2.38 -19.24
CA PRO A 119 10.46 -1.70 -20.53
C PRO A 119 9.40 -2.37 -21.42
N SER A 120 8.89 -1.67 -22.43
CA SER A 120 7.78 -2.17 -23.27
C SER A 120 8.10 -3.43 -24.09
N ARG A 121 9.38 -3.71 -24.29
CA ARG A 121 9.93 -4.94 -24.88
C ARG A 121 11.39 -5.11 -24.47
N PRO A 122 11.91 -6.33 -24.46
CA PRO A 122 13.32 -6.56 -24.20
C PRO A 122 14.20 -6.00 -25.32
N GLY A 123 15.46 -5.66 -24.99
CA GLY A 123 16.44 -5.18 -25.96
C GLY A 123 16.22 -3.75 -26.46
N LEU A 124 15.42 -2.93 -25.75
CA LEU A 124 15.37 -1.50 -26.02
C LEU A 124 16.71 -0.84 -25.69
N ALA A 125 17.12 0.12 -26.52
CA ALA A 125 18.26 0.96 -26.20
C ALA A 125 18.04 1.71 -24.86
N VAL A 126 19.12 1.98 -24.12
CA VAL A 126 19.04 2.68 -22.82
C VAL A 126 18.29 4.01 -22.92
N ALA A 127 18.49 4.76 -24.01
CA ALA A 127 17.78 6.01 -24.25
C ALA A 127 16.25 5.82 -24.35
N GLU A 128 15.80 4.74 -24.97
CA GLU A 128 14.38 4.40 -25.10
C GLU A 128 13.81 3.96 -23.74
N GLN A 129 14.55 3.11 -23.00
CA GLN A 129 14.15 2.70 -21.63
C GLN A 129 13.99 3.92 -20.72
N ARG A 130 14.92 4.89 -20.78
CA ARG A 130 14.84 6.16 -20.05
C ARG A 130 13.64 7.02 -20.49
N ALA A 131 13.34 7.05 -21.79
CA ALA A 131 12.20 7.80 -22.30
C ALA A 131 10.86 7.21 -21.80
N GLU A 132 10.75 5.88 -21.78
CA GLU A 132 9.58 5.21 -21.22
C GLU A 132 9.44 5.43 -19.71
N MET A 133 10.55 5.37 -18.97
CA MET A 133 10.59 5.66 -17.53
C MET A 133 10.07 7.08 -17.24
N ARG A 134 10.57 8.09 -17.97
CA ARG A 134 10.08 9.47 -17.83
C ARG A 134 8.59 9.59 -18.14
N ARG A 135 8.10 8.92 -19.18
CA ARG A 135 6.67 8.94 -19.52
C ARG A 135 5.80 8.38 -18.38
N ILE A 136 6.24 7.34 -17.71
CA ILE A 136 5.55 6.77 -16.55
C ILE A 136 5.53 7.78 -15.39
N ILE A 137 6.67 8.42 -15.09
CA ILE A 137 6.79 9.48 -14.08
C ILE A 137 5.88 10.67 -14.41
N ASP A 138 5.90 11.14 -15.66
CA ASP A 138 5.08 12.28 -16.10
C ASP A 138 3.58 11.96 -16.00
N THR A 139 3.19 10.72 -16.33
CA THR A 139 1.81 10.25 -16.15
C THR A 139 1.42 10.26 -14.66
N ALA A 140 2.29 9.75 -13.78
CA ALA A 140 2.05 9.76 -12.33
C ALA A 140 1.86 11.19 -11.80
N ARG A 141 2.70 12.13 -12.24
CA ARG A 141 2.59 13.55 -11.86
C ARG A 141 1.29 14.18 -12.37
N ALA A 142 0.95 13.95 -13.64
CA ALA A 142 -0.29 14.47 -14.24
C ALA A 142 -1.54 13.98 -13.51
N LEU A 143 -1.51 12.73 -13.03
CA LEU A 143 -2.56 12.11 -12.22
C LEU A 143 -2.47 12.44 -10.72
N ARG A 144 -1.51 13.25 -10.28
CA ARG A 144 -1.27 13.51 -8.84
C ARG A 144 -1.19 12.24 -8.01
N LEU A 145 -0.60 11.19 -8.58
CA LEU A 145 -0.15 10.05 -7.80
C LEU A 145 1.02 10.50 -6.92
N ASN A 146 1.28 9.78 -5.84
CA ASN A 146 2.34 10.10 -4.89
C ASN A 146 3.28 8.93 -4.61
N ALA A 147 3.12 7.81 -5.31
CA ALA A 147 4.04 6.68 -5.24
C ALA A 147 4.03 5.82 -6.51
N LEU A 148 5.13 5.08 -6.70
CA LEU A 148 5.29 4.01 -7.69
C LEU A 148 5.73 2.72 -6.98
N VAL A 149 5.22 1.57 -7.42
CA VAL A 149 5.64 0.24 -6.97
C VAL A 149 6.30 -0.47 -8.16
N VAL A 150 7.63 -0.42 -8.23
CA VAL A 150 8.41 -0.88 -9.39
C VAL A 150 9.00 -2.26 -9.14
N GLN A 151 8.70 -3.22 -10.02
CA GLN A 151 9.23 -4.57 -9.91
C GLN A 151 10.72 -4.60 -10.26
N VAL A 152 11.55 -4.82 -9.24
CA VAL A 152 13.02 -4.80 -9.35
C VAL A 152 13.64 -6.20 -9.42
N ARG A 153 12.88 -7.22 -8.98
CA ARG A 153 13.28 -8.64 -8.97
C ARG A 153 12.13 -9.49 -9.51
N PRO A 154 12.04 -9.72 -10.83
CA PRO A 154 10.94 -10.49 -11.42
C PRO A 154 11.08 -12.01 -11.30
N ALA A 155 12.29 -12.59 -11.38
CA ALA A 155 12.49 -14.05 -11.45
C ALA A 155 13.90 -14.49 -11.02
N ALA A 156 14.29 -14.23 -9.76
CA ALA A 156 15.65 -14.43 -9.25
C ALA A 156 16.71 -13.80 -10.15
N ASP A 157 16.38 -12.64 -10.68
CA ASP A 157 17.19 -11.79 -11.53
C ASP A 157 16.87 -10.32 -11.21
N ALA A 158 17.73 -9.40 -11.62
CA ALA A 158 17.66 -8.01 -11.20
C ALA A 158 17.55 -7.04 -12.37
N ILE A 159 16.84 -5.92 -12.17
CA ILE A 159 16.86 -4.79 -13.12
C ILE A 159 17.89 -3.71 -12.73
N TYR A 160 18.85 -4.06 -11.88
CA TYR A 160 19.90 -3.17 -11.37
C TYR A 160 21.22 -3.94 -11.28
N PRO A 161 22.39 -3.29 -11.20
CA PRO A 161 23.66 -3.98 -11.00
C PRO A 161 23.65 -4.74 -9.67
N SER A 162 23.68 -6.07 -9.71
CA SER A 162 23.66 -6.94 -8.53
C SER A 162 24.87 -7.88 -8.55
N ALA A 163 25.47 -8.09 -7.37
CA ALA A 163 26.47 -9.13 -7.16
C ALA A 163 25.85 -10.49 -6.77
N LEU A 164 24.54 -10.52 -6.52
CA LEU A 164 23.81 -11.68 -6.00
C LEU A 164 23.03 -12.42 -7.09
N GLU A 165 22.50 -11.68 -8.08
CA GLU A 165 21.63 -12.21 -9.13
C GLU A 165 22.00 -11.59 -10.49
N PRO A 166 21.80 -12.32 -11.61
CA PRO A 166 22.07 -11.82 -12.94
C PRO A 166 21.12 -10.70 -13.37
N TRP A 167 21.53 -9.95 -14.40
CA TRP A 167 20.63 -9.04 -15.08
C TRP A 167 19.42 -9.77 -15.66
N SER A 168 18.25 -9.16 -15.51
CA SER A 168 17.00 -9.70 -16.07
C SER A 168 16.98 -9.61 -17.61
N GLU A 169 16.54 -10.69 -18.26
CA GLU A 169 16.35 -10.72 -19.72
C GLU A 169 15.31 -9.70 -20.20
N TYR A 170 14.40 -9.27 -19.34
CA TYR A 170 13.36 -8.29 -19.71
C TYR A 170 13.95 -6.91 -20.04
N LEU A 171 15.20 -6.63 -19.66
CA LEU A 171 15.90 -5.39 -20.06
C LEU A 171 16.61 -5.55 -21.39
N SER A 172 17.60 -6.45 -21.47
CA SER A 172 18.50 -6.60 -22.62
C SER A 172 18.05 -7.63 -23.65
N GLY A 173 17.12 -8.52 -23.29
CA GLY A 173 16.71 -9.68 -24.08
C GLY A 173 17.53 -10.93 -23.79
N THR A 174 18.58 -10.84 -22.97
CA THR A 174 19.43 -11.97 -22.59
C THR A 174 19.76 -11.86 -21.10
N GLN A 175 19.42 -12.89 -20.32
CA GLN A 175 19.70 -12.91 -18.89
C GLN A 175 21.23 -12.87 -18.64
N GLY A 176 21.65 -12.10 -17.65
CA GLY A 176 23.07 -11.89 -17.32
C GLY A 176 23.76 -10.81 -18.13
N VAL A 177 23.13 -10.28 -19.18
CA VAL A 177 23.68 -9.21 -20.02
C VAL A 177 23.12 -7.88 -19.57
N ALA A 178 24.03 -6.95 -19.17
CA ALA A 178 23.65 -5.59 -18.80
C ALA A 178 23.05 -4.83 -20.00
N PRO A 179 22.03 -4.00 -19.81
CA PRO A 179 21.44 -3.19 -20.89
C PRO A 179 22.34 -2.06 -21.38
N GLY A 180 23.35 -1.68 -20.59
CA GLY A 180 24.35 -0.65 -20.92
C GLY A 180 25.46 -0.62 -19.87
N ALA A 181 26.65 -0.11 -20.24
CA ALA A 181 27.85 -0.18 -19.41
C ALA A 181 27.70 0.56 -18.05
N ASP A 182 27.14 1.77 -18.05
CA ASP A 182 27.02 2.61 -16.85
C ASP A 182 25.54 2.91 -16.56
N TYR A 183 24.67 1.90 -16.74
CA TYR A 183 23.25 2.08 -16.55
C TYR A 183 22.76 1.33 -15.32
N ASP A 184 22.29 2.08 -14.33
CA ASP A 184 21.60 1.57 -13.15
C ASP A 184 20.13 2.02 -13.18
N PRO A 185 19.24 1.22 -13.76
CA PRO A 185 17.82 1.55 -13.85
C PRO A 185 17.17 1.87 -12.51
N LEU A 186 17.52 1.13 -11.44
CA LEU A 186 16.90 1.36 -10.13
C LEU A 186 17.33 2.69 -9.53
N ALA A 187 18.60 3.04 -9.64
CA ALA A 187 19.08 4.36 -9.20
C ALA A 187 18.37 5.50 -9.96
N GLU A 188 18.17 5.33 -11.27
CA GLU A 188 17.46 6.33 -12.08
C GLU A 188 15.96 6.41 -11.74
N TRP A 189 15.29 5.26 -11.50
CA TRP A 189 13.92 5.23 -11.03
C TRP A 189 13.74 6.00 -9.72
N VAL A 190 14.60 5.74 -8.72
CA VAL A 190 14.59 6.43 -7.43
C VAL A 190 14.80 7.94 -7.60
N ALA A 191 15.83 8.33 -8.36
CA ALA A 191 16.14 9.74 -8.56
C ALA A 191 15.01 10.50 -9.26
N LEU A 192 14.40 9.91 -10.30
CA LEU A 192 13.29 10.53 -11.03
C LEU A 192 12.01 10.59 -10.20
N ALA A 193 11.70 9.51 -9.45
CA ALA A 193 10.54 9.49 -8.57
C ALA A 193 10.65 10.57 -7.49
N HIS A 194 11.77 10.64 -6.77
CA HIS A 194 11.99 11.64 -5.73
C HIS A 194 12.00 13.08 -6.27
N ALA A 195 12.61 13.31 -7.44
CA ALA A 195 12.55 14.62 -8.09
C ALA A 195 11.12 15.04 -8.44
N ALA A 196 10.25 14.07 -8.72
CA ALA A 196 8.83 14.27 -8.99
C ALA A 196 7.95 14.33 -7.72
N GLY A 197 8.53 14.14 -6.53
CA GLY A 197 7.80 14.07 -5.26
C GLY A 197 7.01 12.78 -5.06
N LEU A 198 7.45 11.67 -5.70
CA LEU A 198 6.85 10.35 -5.59
C LEU A 198 7.70 9.45 -4.69
N GLU A 199 7.08 8.67 -3.82
CA GLU A 199 7.74 7.54 -3.17
C GLU A 199 8.01 6.42 -4.20
N LEU A 200 9.10 5.68 -4.01
CA LEU A 200 9.41 4.49 -4.79
C LEU A 200 9.49 3.26 -3.89
N HIS A 201 8.56 2.32 -4.11
CA HIS A 201 8.55 1.01 -3.46
C HIS A 201 9.15 -0.03 -4.40
N ALA A 202 10.23 -0.68 -3.98
CA ALA A 202 10.87 -1.75 -4.74
C ALA A 202 10.08 -3.05 -4.56
N TRP A 203 9.57 -3.61 -5.66
CA TRP A 203 8.79 -4.84 -5.65
C TRP A 203 9.65 -6.04 -6.05
N PHE A 204 9.65 -7.04 -5.18
CA PHE A 204 10.36 -8.31 -5.34
C PHE A 204 9.36 -9.45 -5.46
N ASN A 205 9.52 -10.32 -6.47
CA ASN A 205 8.90 -11.64 -6.39
C ASN A 205 9.79 -12.52 -5.49
N PRO A 206 9.28 -13.09 -4.39
CA PRO A 206 10.16 -13.71 -3.40
C PRO A 206 10.75 -15.06 -3.81
N TYR A 207 10.07 -15.85 -4.66
CA TYR A 207 10.46 -17.23 -4.91
C TYR A 207 10.50 -17.65 -6.40
N ARG A 208 9.95 -16.85 -7.31
CA ARG A 208 10.01 -17.20 -8.74
C ARG A 208 11.46 -17.17 -9.21
N ALA A 209 11.94 -18.30 -9.77
CA ALA A 209 13.26 -18.40 -10.40
C ALA A 209 13.20 -18.32 -11.94
N ARG A 210 12.07 -18.65 -12.57
CA ARG A 210 11.84 -18.46 -14.01
C ARG A 210 10.35 -18.38 -14.31
N HIS A 211 9.99 -17.41 -15.13
CA HIS A 211 8.64 -17.24 -15.65
C HIS A 211 8.50 -17.93 -17.02
N PRO A 212 7.33 -18.47 -17.41
CA PRO A 212 7.12 -19.12 -18.71
C PRO A 212 7.36 -18.20 -19.92
N SER A 213 7.23 -16.89 -19.75
CA SER A 213 7.54 -15.91 -20.82
C SER A 213 9.02 -15.73 -21.08
N ALA A 214 9.90 -16.25 -20.22
CA ALA A 214 11.36 -16.18 -20.40
C ALA A 214 11.81 -16.92 -21.66
N ARG A 215 12.69 -16.29 -22.44
CA ARG A 215 13.14 -16.82 -23.75
C ARG A 215 14.64 -17.09 -23.81
N SER A 216 15.45 -16.36 -23.05
CA SER A 216 16.90 -16.58 -23.02
C SER A 216 17.27 -17.83 -22.23
N ALA A 217 18.46 -18.36 -22.44
CA ALA A 217 19.05 -19.35 -21.53
C ALA A 217 19.26 -18.74 -20.15
N LEU A 218 19.29 -19.58 -19.10
CA LEU A 218 19.70 -19.15 -17.77
C LEU A 218 21.15 -18.70 -17.77
N ALA A 219 21.43 -17.55 -17.18
CA ALA A 219 22.80 -17.09 -16.99
C ALA A 219 23.59 -18.04 -16.07
N PRO A 220 24.91 -18.21 -16.25
CA PRO A 220 25.73 -19.09 -15.40
C PRO A 220 25.70 -18.75 -13.90
N ASP A 221 25.49 -17.46 -13.59
CA ASP A 221 25.40 -16.93 -12.22
C ASP A 221 23.97 -16.94 -11.66
N HIS A 222 22.98 -17.39 -12.43
CA HIS A 222 21.61 -17.54 -11.94
C HIS A 222 21.51 -18.61 -10.83
N LEU A 223 20.67 -18.39 -9.81
CA LEU A 223 20.54 -19.29 -8.67
C LEU A 223 20.27 -20.75 -9.08
N ALA A 224 19.41 -20.98 -10.09
CA ALA A 224 19.11 -22.34 -10.58
C ALA A 224 20.32 -23.04 -11.23
N GLN A 225 21.37 -22.30 -11.62
CA GLN A 225 22.64 -22.86 -12.12
C GLN A 225 23.66 -23.04 -11.00
N ARG A 226 23.76 -22.06 -10.08
CA ARG A 226 24.74 -22.09 -8.99
C ARG A 226 24.36 -22.98 -7.82
N ARG A 227 23.06 -23.06 -7.52
CA ARG A 227 22.47 -23.78 -6.38
C ARG A 227 21.20 -24.52 -6.84
N PRO A 228 21.33 -25.48 -7.77
CA PRO A 228 20.18 -26.19 -8.34
C PRO A 228 19.32 -26.91 -7.30
N GLU A 229 19.90 -27.28 -6.16
CA GLU A 229 19.20 -27.92 -5.04
C GLU A 229 18.17 -27.01 -4.34
N LEU A 230 18.26 -25.69 -4.55
CA LEU A 230 17.31 -24.72 -3.99
C LEU A 230 16.13 -24.45 -4.92
N VAL A 231 16.14 -25.00 -6.15
CA VAL A 231 15.17 -24.65 -7.19
C VAL A 231 14.51 -25.90 -7.75
N VAL A 232 13.21 -25.90 -7.80
CA VAL A 232 12.41 -26.99 -8.35
C VAL A 232 11.68 -26.56 -9.63
N ARG A 233 11.42 -27.54 -10.53
CA ARG A 233 10.57 -27.32 -11.69
C ARG A 233 9.13 -27.64 -11.34
N TYR A 234 8.21 -26.72 -11.66
CA TYR A 234 6.78 -26.90 -11.46
C TYR A 234 6.02 -26.45 -12.71
N GLY A 235 5.62 -27.40 -13.54
CA GLY A 235 5.17 -27.11 -14.91
C GLY A 235 6.26 -26.42 -15.73
N GLU A 236 5.96 -25.27 -16.30
CA GLU A 236 6.91 -24.44 -17.05
C GLU A 236 7.73 -23.48 -16.16
N LEU A 237 7.39 -23.39 -14.88
CA LEU A 237 8.07 -22.54 -13.91
C LEU A 237 9.36 -23.17 -13.38
N LEU A 238 10.35 -22.34 -13.04
CA LEU A 238 11.33 -22.68 -12.02
C LEU A 238 11.01 -21.88 -10.77
N TRP A 239 11.07 -22.54 -9.62
CA TRP A 239 10.66 -21.98 -8.35
C TRP A 239 11.68 -22.27 -7.27
N MET A 240 12.08 -21.27 -6.51
CA MET A 240 12.88 -21.49 -5.32
C MET A 240 11.98 -22.21 -4.31
N ASP A 241 12.47 -23.32 -3.73
CA ASP A 241 11.69 -24.08 -2.75
C ASP A 241 11.58 -23.32 -1.43
N PRO A 242 10.37 -22.86 -1.01
CA PRO A 242 10.23 -22.17 0.27
C PRO A 242 10.56 -23.04 1.48
N GLY A 243 10.62 -24.37 1.30
CA GLY A 243 11.05 -25.32 2.31
C GLY A 243 12.57 -25.39 2.52
N GLU A 244 13.36 -24.73 1.68
CA GLU A 244 14.80 -24.62 1.80
C GLU A 244 15.17 -23.31 2.51
N PRO A 245 15.72 -23.33 3.72
CA PRO A 245 16.11 -22.13 4.45
C PRO A 245 17.07 -21.23 3.67
N ASP A 246 17.98 -21.82 2.88
CA ASP A 246 18.94 -21.07 2.06
C ASP A 246 18.25 -20.32 0.91
N ALA A 247 17.12 -20.80 0.39
CA ALA A 247 16.33 -20.09 -0.61
C ALA A 247 15.71 -18.81 -0.03
N ALA A 248 15.15 -18.90 1.17
CA ALA A 248 14.64 -17.75 1.89
C ALA A 248 15.76 -16.76 2.27
N ALA A 249 16.93 -17.29 2.74
CA ALA A 249 18.09 -16.49 3.07
C ALA A 249 18.64 -15.73 1.86
N HIS A 250 18.66 -16.34 0.67
CA HIS A 250 19.08 -15.68 -0.57
C HIS A 250 18.15 -14.51 -0.91
N THR A 251 16.84 -14.73 -0.89
CA THR A 251 15.85 -13.65 -1.13
C THR A 251 16.02 -12.51 -0.13
N LEU A 252 16.22 -12.84 1.14
CA LEU A 252 16.44 -11.85 2.20
C LEU A 252 17.73 -11.04 1.97
N ALA A 253 18.82 -11.70 1.52
CA ALA A 253 20.08 -11.05 1.20
C ALA A 253 19.93 -10.06 0.02
N VAL A 254 19.17 -10.42 -1.02
CA VAL A 254 18.86 -9.56 -2.18
C VAL A 254 18.07 -8.33 -1.75
N ILE A 255 17.01 -8.50 -0.95
CA ILE A 255 16.23 -7.38 -0.41
C ILE A 255 17.10 -6.47 0.45
N ALA A 256 17.91 -7.05 1.35
CA ALA A 256 18.82 -6.31 2.22
C ALA A 256 19.87 -5.50 1.42
N ASP A 257 20.37 -6.02 0.31
CA ASP A 257 21.30 -5.33 -0.58
C ASP A 257 20.64 -4.09 -1.19
N VAL A 258 19.43 -4.22 -1.72
CA VAL A 258 18.68 -3.08 -2.29
C VAL A 258 18.37 -2.04 -1.22
N VAL A 259 17.89 -2.43 -0.04
CA VAL A 259 17.58 -1.48 1.05
C VAL A 259 18.82 -0.70 1.49
N ARG A 260 20.02 -1.34 1.53
CA ARG A 260 21.27 -0.63 1.88
C ARG A 260 21.70 0.37 0.82
N ARG A 261 21.65 -0.03 -0.44
CA ARG A 261 22.27 0.70 -1.55
C ARG A 261 21.40 1.80 -2.12
N TYR A 262 20.10 1.62 -2.15
CA TYR A 262 19.16 2.53 -2.81
C TYR A 262 18.26 3.26 -1.80
N ASP A 263 17.96 4.50 -2.08
CA ASP A 263 17.09 5.34 -1.25
C ASP A 263 15.61 5.09 -1.58
N ILE A 264 15.18 3.81 -1.45
CA ILE A 264 13.80 3.40 -1.63
C ILE A 264 12.95 3.76 -0.41
N ASP A 265 11.64 3.97 -0.61
CA ASP A 265 10.68 4.32 0.44
C ASP A 265 9.89 3.11 0.95
N GLY A 266 9.89 2.03 0.16
CA GLY A 266 9.21 0.79 0.53
C GLY A 266 9.82 -0.46 -0.10
N VAL A 267 9.70 -1.59 0.61
CA VAL A 267 9.86 -2.94 0.09
C VAL A 267 8.48 -3.52 -0.12
N HIS A 268 8.22 -4.07 -1.29
CA HIS A 268 6.95 -4.69 -1.66
C HIS A 268 7.17 -6.10 -2.16
N ILE A 269 6.34 -7.06 -1.72
CA ILE A 269 6.27 -8.39 -2.31
C ILE A 269 4.84 -8.69 -2.78
N ASP A 270 4.73 -9.53 -3.81
CA ASP A 270 3.46 -10.01 -4.34
C ASP A 270 2.97 -11.29 -3.64
N ASP A 271 2.01 -11.98 -4.22
CA ASP A 271 1.37 -13.18 -3.67
C ASP A 271 2.01 -14.51 -4.13
N TYR A 272 3.17 -14.46 -4.77
CA TYR A 272 3.85 -15.65 -5.30
C TYR A 272 4.77 -16.29 -4.24
N PHE A 273 4.17 -16.85 -3.17
CA PHE A 273 4.88 -17.61 -2.13
C PHE A 273 5.17 -19.03 -2.60
N TYR A 274 4.26 -19.99 -2.42
CA TYR A 274 4.20 -21.17 -3.27
C TYR A 274 3.53 -20.77 -4.59
N PRO A 275 3.83 -21.47 -5.71
CA PRO A 275 3.26 -21.10 -7.00
C PRO A 275 1.76 -21.44 -7.06
N TYR A 276 1.04 -20.73 -7.91
CA TYR A 276 -0.33 -21.12 -8.24
C TYR A 276 -0.34 -22.57 -8.79
N PRO A 277 -1.37 -23.37 -8.41
CA PRO A 277 -1.42 -24.77 -8.79
C PRO A 277 -1.38 -24.99 -10.30
N VAL A 278 -0.42 -25.81 -10.75
CA VAL A 278 -0.36 -26.30 -12.14
C VAL A 278 -1.27 -27.51 -12.27
N ARG A 279 -2.06 -27.58 -13.35
CA ARG A 279 -2.92 -28.72 -13.64
C ARG A 279 -2.21 -29.67 -14.61
N SER A 280 -2.40 -30.98 -14.39
CA SER A 280 -2.02 -32.01 -15.34
C SER A 280 -2.92 -31.96 -16.59
N GLU A 281 -2.54 -32.70 -17.65
CA GLU A 281 -3.40 -32.87 -18.81
C GLU A 281 -4.77 -33.46 -18.47
N ALA A 282 -4.86 -34.26 -17.41
CA ALA A 282 -6.11 -34.84 -16.89
C ALA A 282 -6.92 -33.83 -16.04
N GLY A 283 -6.46 -32.57 -15.88
CA GLY A 283 -7.15 -31.52 -15.14
C GLY A 283 -6.94 -31.54 -13.62
N SER A 284 -6.22 -32.53 -13.07
CA SER A 284 -5.90 -32.59 -11.64
C SER A 284 -4.77 -31.64 -11.27
N GLU A 285 -4.85 -31.03 -10.08
CA GLU A 285 -3.75 -30.22 -9.56
C GLU A 285 -2.52 -31.09 -9.27
N GLN A 286 -1.36 -30.65 -9.72
CA GLN A 286 -0.08 -31.28 -9.40
C GLN A 286 0.39 -30.81 -8.02
N PRO A 287 0.88 -31.72 -7.17
CA PRO A 287 1.51 -31.31 -5.92
C PRO A 287 2.81 -30.53 -6.20
N PHE A 288 3.09 -29.51 -5.39
CA PHE A 288 4.39 -28.84 -5.45
C PHE A 288 5.50 -29.81 -5.02
N PRO A 289 6.62 -29.94 -5.75
CA PRO A 289 7.61 -31.00 -5.58
C PRO A 289 8.66 -30.69 -4.49
N ASP A 290 8.22 -30.41 -3.25
CA ASP A 290 9.05 -30.14 -2.08
C ASP A 290 9.22 -31.37 -1.16
N ASP A 291 9.16 -32.60 -1.70
CA ASP A 291 9.30 -33.82 -0.89
C ASP A 291 10.65 -33.93 -0.21
N ALA A 292 11.72 -33.52 -0.89
CA ALA A 292 13.08 -33.61 -0.34
C ALA A 292 13.26 -32.65 0.86
N SER A 293 12.82 -31.40 0.77
CA SER A 293 12.89 -30.43 1.87
C SER A 293 11.97 -30.82 3.02
N TRP A 294 10.75 -31.31 2.72
CA TRP A 294 9.84 -31.85 3.72
C TRP A 294 10.43 -33.02 4.50
N GLN A 295 11.07 -34.00 3.80
CA GLN A 295 11.70 -35.14 4.45
C GLN A 295 12.89 -34.71 5.33
N ARG A 296 13.74 -33.77 4.89
CA ARG A 296 14.80 -33.20 5.71
C ARG A 296 14.26 -32.55 6.97
N TYR A 297 13.24 -31.72 6.84
CA TYR A 297 12.57 -31.13 8.00
C TYR A 297 12.05 -32.20 8.96
N ARG A 298 11.35 -33.22 8.45
CA ARG A 298 10.80 -34.31 9.28
C ARG A 298 11.88 -35.14 10.00
N ALA A 299 13.05 -35.29 9.40
CA ALA A 299 14.17 -36.03 10.00
C ALA A 299 14.80 -35.30 11.19
N THR A 300 14.70 -33.95 11.21
CA THR A 300 15.25 -33.12 12.31
C THR A 300 14.16 -32.63 13.27
N ALA A 301 12.87 -32.84 12.95
CA ALA A 301 11.75 -32.35 13.72
C ALA A 301 11.63 -33.06 15.09
N GLY A 302 11.48 -32.28 16.15
CA GLY A 302 11.20 -32.75 17.49
C GLY A 302 9.73 -33.12 17.70
N TRP A 303 9.41 -33.53 18.95
CA TRP A 303 8.06 -33.95 19.32
C TRP A 303 7.00 -32.84 19.15
N PHE A 304 7.37 -31.59 19.38
CA PHE A 304 6.48 -30.40 19.31
C PHE A 304 6.48 -29.72 17.95
N ASP A 305 7.23 -30.22 16.97
CA ASP A 305 7.30 -29.63 15.64
C ASP A 305 6.09 -29.99 14.78
N LEU A 306 5.88 -29.20 13.72
CA LEU A 306 4.75 -29.37 12.81
C LEU A 306 4.79 -30.74 12.12
N ARG A 307 3.67 -31.43 12.14
CA ARG A 307 3.49 -32.76 11.52
C ARG A 307 2.66 -32.68 10.25
N ASP A 308 1.89 -31.62 10.10
CA ASP A 308 1.14 -31.34 8.88
C ASP A 308 2.00 -30.55 7.89
N ARG A 309 2.03 -31.03 6.63
CA ARG A 309 2.87 -30.41 5.58
C ARG A 309 2.36 -29.03 5.18
N ALA A 310 1.05 -28.80 5.19
CA ALA A 310 0.50 -27.51 4.84
C ALA A 310 0.85 -26.45 5.91
N ASP A 311 0.81 -26.83 7.19
CA ASP A 311 1.23 -25.94 8.27
C ASP A 311 2.73 -25.62 8.23
N TRP A 312 3.55 -26.63 7.87
CA TRP A 312 4.98 -26.42 7.66
C TRP A 312 5.24 -25.45 6.48
N ARG A 313 4.52 -25.59 5.37
CA ARG A 313 4.61 -24.65 4.24
C ARG A 313 4.22 -23.24 4.64
N ARG A 314 3.12 -23.06 5.38
CA ARG A 314 2.71 -21.75 5.91
C ARG A 314 3.76 -21.15 6.82
N ARG A 315 4.35 -21.96 7.70
CA ARG A 315 5.43 -21.48 8.58
C ARG A 315 6.63 -20.98 7.78
N ASN A 316 7.05 -21.67 6.72
CA ASN A 316 8.19 -21.24 5.89
C ASN A 316 7.92 -19.85 5.26
N VAL A 317 6.70 -19.63 4.80
CA VAL A 317 6.27 -18.32 4.24
C VAL A 317 6.19 -17.27 5.35
N ASP A 318 5.58 -17.58 6.48
CA ASP A 318 5.49 -16.70 7.66
C ASP A 318 6.85 -16.21 8.12
N GLU A 319 7.83 -17.12 8.22
CA GLU A 319 9.20 -16.82 8.64
C GLU A 319 9.90 -15.85 7.68
N LEU A 320 9.73 -16.04 6.36
CA LEU A 320 10.28 -15.10 5.37
C LEU A 320 9.62 -13.73 5.48
N VAL A 321 8.29 -13.65 5.53
CA VAL A 321 7.57 -12.38 5.62
C VAL A 321 7.99 -11.61 6.88
N GLN A 322 8.06 -12.29 8.02
CA GLN A 322 8.52 -11.67 9.25
C GLN A 322 9.99 -11.22 9.17
N ALA A 323 10.85 -12.02 8.52
CA ALA A 323 12.27 -11.70 8.37
C ALA A 323 12.49 -10.49 7.46
N ILE A 324 11.72 -10.35 6.37
CA ILE A 324 11.78 -9.18 5.47
C ILE A 324 11.49 -7.91 6.25
N GLY A 325 10.37 -7.84 6.98
CA GLY A 325 10.02 -6.65 7.77
C GLY A 325 11.09 -6.30 8.78
N ARG A 326 11.56 -7.27 9.58
CA ARG A 326 12.65 -7.06 10.56
C ARG A 326 13.94 -6.56 9.92
N THR A 327 14.36 -7.17 8.81
CA THR A 327 15.60 -6.81 8.12
C THR A 327 15.52 -5.42 7.52
N THR A 328 14.40 -5.09 6.87
CA THR A 328 14.14 -3.78 6.28
C THR A 328 14.26 -2.69 7.34
N HIS A 329 13.53 -2.81 8.44
CA HIS A 329 13.53 -1.80 9.50
C HIS A 329 14.84 -1.73 10.28
N ALA A 330 15.59 -2.84 10.40
CA ALA A 330 16.92 -2.83 11.01
C ALA A 330 17.96 -2.07 10.17
N ILE A 331 17.81 -2.03 8.84
CA ILE A 331 18.70 -1.32 7.93
C ILE A 331 18.28 0.15 7.78
N LYS A 332 16.99 0.39 7.47
CA LYS A 332 16.39 1.72 7.32
C LYS A 332 15.02 1.75 7.98
N PRO A 333 14.90 2.29 9.21
CA PRO A 333 13.66 2.23 9.99
C PRO A 333 12.43 2.84 9.31
N TRP A 334 12.64 3.80 8.41
CA TRP A 334 11.57 4.51 7.69
C TRP A 334 11.05 3.78 6.45
N VAL A 335 11.77 2.77 5.95
CA VAL A 335 11.36 2.03 4.75
C VAL A 335 10.19 1.12 5.09
N LYS A 336 9.05 1.37 4.46
CA LYS A 336 7.81 0.58 4.65
C LYS A 336 7.99 -0.82 4.09
N PHE A 337 7.39 -1.82 4.72
CA PHE A 337 7.28 -3.16 4.16
C PHE A 337 5.81 -3.50 3.91
N GLY A 338 5.47 -3.87 2.68
CA GLY A 338 4.12 -4.22 2.28
C GLY A 338 4.01 -5.46 1.41
N VAL A 339 2.79 -6.01 1.39
CA VAL A 339 2.45 -7.21 0.62
C VAL A 339 1.18 -6.94 -0.18
N SER A 340 1.15 -7.40 -1.45
CA SER A 340 -0.08 -7.49 -2.25
C SER A 340 -0.54 -8.94 -2.36
N PRO A 341 -1.30 -9.44 -1.36
CA PRO A 341 -1.80 -10.80 -1.38
C PRO A 341 -2.97 -10.95 -2.34
N PHE A 342 -3.34 -12.18 -2.67
CA PHE A 342 -4.60 -12.46 -3.35
C PHE A 342 -5.78 -11.85 -2.56
N GLY A 343 -6.79 -11.33 -3.26
CA GLY A 343 -7.84 -10.52 -2.64
C GLY A 343 -8.78 -11.26 -1.69
N LEU A 344 -8.80 -12.59 -1.71
CA LEU A 344 -9.66 -13.41 -0.85
C LEU A 344 -8.88 -13.92 0.36
N GLY A 345 -9.44 -13.72 1.55
CA GLY A 345 -8.89 -14.23 2.80
C GLY A 345 -9.08 -15.74 2.99
N ARG A 346 -8.69 -16.23 4.19
CA ARG A 346 -8.86 -17.64 4.58
C ARG A 346 -10.33 -18.07 4.50
N PRO A 347 -10.59 -19.29 3.97
CA PRO A 347 -11.98 -19.76 3.78
C PRO A 347 -12.84 -19.76 5.04
N ASP A 348 -12.25 -20.10 6.19
CA ASP A 348 -12.94 -20.17 7.49
C ASP A 348 -13.25 -18.79 8.13
N LEU A 349 -12.64 -17.71 7.61
CA LEU A 349 -12.85 -16.34 8.07
C LEU A 349 -13.63 -15.47 7.07
N ARG A 350 -13.93 -16.00 5.89
CA ARG A 350 -14.63 -15.24 4.83
C ARG A 350 -16.04 -14.85 5.24
N PRO A 351 -16.50 -13.67 4.87
CA PRO A 351 -17.91 -13.32 4.95
C PRO A 351 -18.78 -14.30 4.15
N ALA A 352 -20.03 -14.49 4.61
CA ALA A 352 -20.98 -15.34 3.92
C ALA A 352 -21.17 -14.90 2.45
N GLY A 353 -21.17 -15.85 1.53
CA GLY A 353 -21.32 -15.62 0.10
C GLY A 353 -20.03 -15.25 -0.64
N ILE A 354 -18.91 -15.10 0.06
CA ILE A 354 -17.58 -14.91 -0.57
C ILE A 354 -16.96 -16.29 -0.84
N GLU A 355 -16.70 -16.56 -2.11
CA GLU A 355 -16.19 -17.85 -2.60
C GLU A 355 -14.99 -17.66 -3.55
N GLY A 356 -14.26 -18.74 -3.83
CA GLY A 356 -13.18 -18.79 -4.78
C GLY A 356 -11.85 -19.25 -4.21
N PHE A 357 -10.77 -18.94 -4.90
CA PHE A 357 -9.42 -19.40 -4.60
C PHE A 357 -8.99 -19.15 -3.16
N SER A 358 -8.29 -20.12 -2.55
CA SER A 358 -7.75 -20.02 -1.20
C SER A 358 -6.23 -19.85 -1.24
N GLN A 359 -5.74 -18.64 -1.02
CA GLN A 359 -4.30 -18.40 -0.87
C GLN A 359 -3.73 -19.10 0.38
N TYR A 360 -4.53 -19.25 1.44
CA TYR A 360 -4.14 -19.95 2.66
C TYR A 360 -3.82 -21.43 2.41
N ASP A 361 -4.63 -22.11 1.56
CA ASP A 361 -4.47 -23.55 1.29
C ASP A 361 -3.59 -23.83 0.06
N LYS A 362 -3.49 -22.91 -0.88
CA LYS A 362 -2.82 -23.14 -2.16
C LYS A 362 -1.47 -22.43 -2.29
N LEU A 363 -1.38 -21.20 -1.79
CA LEU A 363 -0.12 -20.43 -1.74
C LEU A 363 0.54 -20.52 -0.36
N TYR A 364 -0.14 -21.16 0.61
CA TYR A 364 0.30 -21.30 2.00
C TYR A 364 0.60 -19.97 2.68
N ALA A 365 -0.23 -18.95 2.38
CA ALA A 365 -0.12 -17.59 2.87
C ALA A 365 -1.14 -17.32 3.97
N ASP A 366 -0.70 -17.19 5.22
CA ASP A 366 -1.53 -16.82 6.38
C ASP A 366 -1.52 -15.29 6.56
N VAL A 367 -2.11 -14.60 5.56
CA VAL A 367 -2.09 -13.13 5.45
C VAL A 367 -2.72 -12.45 6.65
N GLU A 368 -3.82 -13.01 7.16
CA GLU A 368 -4.51 -12.50 8.35
C GLU A 368 -3.59 -12.50 9.57
N ARG A 369 -2.75 -13.52 9.73
CA ARG A 369 -1.73 -13.57 10.79
C ARG A 369 -0.73 -12.43 10.63
N TRP A 370 -0.18 -12.20 9.43
CA TRP A 370 0.80 -11.14 9.21
C TRP A 370 0.20 -9.77 9.52
N TRP A 371 -1.03 -9.56 9.10
CA TRP A 371 -1.79 -8.34 9.30
C TRP A 371 -2.10 -8.08 10.77
N GLN A 372 -2.64 -9.06 11.48
CA GLN A 372 -2.96 -8.99 12.91
C GLN A 372 -1.72 -8.85 13.79
N ARG A 373 -0.61 -9.45 13.40
CA ARG A 373 0.67 -9.36 14.12
C ARG A 373 1.42 -8.05 13.82
N GLY A 374 1.05 -7.33 12.74
CA GLY A 374 1.72 -6.13 12.30
C GLY A 374 3.13 -6.40 11.77
N TRP A 375 3.32 -7.53 11.06
CA TRP A 375 4.59 -7.86 10.41
C TRP A 375 4.80 -7.05 9.14
N VAL A 376 3.74 -6.47 8.61
CA VAL A 376 3.74 -5.59 7.44
C VAL A 376 3.23 -4.20 7.82
N ASP A 377 3.71 -3.16 7.16
CA ASP A 377 3.31 -1.77 7.39
C ASP A 377 2.11 -1.39 6.54
N TYR A 378 1.93 -2.05 5.41
CA TYR A 378 0.74 -1.93 4.59
C TYR A 378 0.36 -3.24 3.92
N LEU A 379 -0.93 -3.40 3.67
CA LEU A 379 -1.51 -4.48 2.91
C LEU A 379 -2.18 -3.90 1.66
N ALA A 380 -1.88 -4.48 0.50
CA ALA A 380 -2.47 -4.10 -0.78
C ALA A 380 -3.22 -5.29 -1.41
N PRO A 381 -4.33 -5.78 -0.80
CA PRO A 381 -5.02 -6.95 -1.31
C PRO A 381 -5.53 -6.69 -2.72
N GLN A 382 -5.34 -7.66 -3.62
CA GLN A 382 -5.71 -7.57 -5.04
C GLN A 382 -7.23 -7.74 -5.19
N LEU A 383 -8.00 -6.66 -5.01
CA LEU A 383 -9.46 -6.66 -5.12
C LEU A 383 -9.88 -6.53 -6.60
N TYR A 384 -9.49 -7.51 -7.41
CA TYR A 384 -9.58 -7.46 -8.88
C TYR A 384 -10.94 -7.89 -9.42
N TRP A 385 -12.01 -7.56 -8.72
CA TRP A 385 -13.40 -7.84 -9.12
C TRP A 385 -14.23 -6.57 -9.14
N PRO A 386 -15.25 -6.49 -10.02
CA PRO A 386 -16.14 -5.34 -10.05
C PRO A 386 -17.05 -5.31 -8.81
N ILE A 387 -17.54 -4.12 -8.47
CA ILE A 387 -18.43 -3.91 -7.32
C ILE A 387 -19.67 -4.83 -7.38
N ALA A 388 -20.19 -5.08 -8.59
CA ALA A 388 -21.40 -5.87 -8.79
C ALA A 388 -21.19 -7.39 -8.68
N GLN A 389 -19.96 -7.89 -8.58
CA GLN A 389 -19.70 -9.32 -8.49
C GLN A 389 -19.98 -9.87 -7.10
N THR A 390 -21.01 -10.69 -6.94
CA THR A 390 -21.49 -11.12 -5.63
C THR A 390 -20.52 -12.04 -4.88
N ALA A 391 -19.96 -13.04 -5.56
CA ALA A 391 -19.06 -14.02 -4.93
C ALA A 391 -17.69 -13.45 -4.49
N GLN A 392 -17.29 -12.30 -5.06
CA GLN A 392 -16.09 -11.56 -4.69
C GLN A 392 -16.39 -10.05 -4.60
N ALA A 393 -17.51 -9.69 -3.98
CA ALA A 393 -17.99 -8.31 -3.90
C ALA A 393 -16.93 -7.37 -3.32
N PHE A 394 -16.48 -6.39 -4.10
CA PHE A 394 -15.45 -5.43 -3.72
C PHE A 394 -15.71 -4.77 -2.34
N PRO A 395 -16.93 -4.24 -2.04
CA PRO A 395 -17.18 -3.62 -0.75
C PRO A 395 -17.10 -4.61 0.42
N VAL A 396 -17.54 -5.86 0.23
CA VAL A 396 -17.49 -6.90 1.27
C VAL A 396 -16.04 -7.30 1.57
N LEU A 397 -15.21 -7.42 0.53
CA LEU A 397 -13.78 -7.73 0.69
C LEU A 397 -13.03 -6.56 1.32
N LEU A 398 -13.36 -5.31 0.99
CA LEU A 398 -12.80 -4.13 1.65
C LEU A 398 -13.11 -4.15 3.15
N ASP A 399 -14.34 -4.39 3.53
CA ASP A 399 -14.78 -4.48 4.93
C ASP A 399 -14.08 -5.62 5.68
N TYR A 400 -13.89 -6.76 5.02
CA TYR A 400 -13.17 -7.91 5.57
C TYR A 400 -11.71 -7.55 5.92
N TRP A 401 -10.96 -7.01 4.97
CA TRP A 401 -9.55 -6.66 5.19
C TRP A 401 -9.38 -5.53 6.20
N ALA A 402 -10.27 -4.56 6.17
CA ALA A 402 -10.28 -3.47 7.15
C ALA A 402 -10.61 -3.98 8.57
N GLY A 403 -11.57 -4.92 8.69
CA GLY A 403 -11.93 -5.54 9.98
C GLY A 403 -10.82 -6.37 10.60
N ALA A 404 -9.93 -6.94 9.78
CA ALA A 404 -8.75 -7.68 10.23
C ALA A 404 -7.57 -6.79 10.63
N ASN A 405 -7.64 -5.47 10.43
CA ASN A 405 -6.56 -4.51 10.68
C ASN A 405 -6.45 -4.10 12.16
N TRP A 406 -6.10 -5.01 13.03
CA TRP A 406 -6.01 -4.74 14.48
C TRP A 406 -4.85 -3.84 14.91
N ARG A 407 -3.88 -3.63 14.03
CA ARG A 407 -2.69 -2.82 14.30
C ARG A 407 -2.75 -1.41 13.74
N GLY A 408 -3.83 -1.06 13.03
CA GLY A 408 -3.96 0.25 12.38
C GLY A 408 -2.86 0.52 11.37
N ARG A 409 -2.48 -0.50 10.59
CA ARG A 409 -1.54 -0.37 9.47
C ARG A 409 -2.28 0.12 8.23
N HIS A 410 -1.54 0.53 7.20
CA HIS A 410 -2.16 1.05 5.98
C HIS A 410 -2.84 -0.04 5.15
N LEU A 411 -4.07 0.18 4.77
CA LEU A 411 -4.81 -0.65 3.82
C LEU A 411 -4.94 0.09 2.48
N TRP A 412 -4.25 -0.41 1.44
CA TRP A 412 -4.23 0.17 0.09
C TRP A 412 -4.66 -0.84 -0.97
N PRO A 413 -5.96 -1.13 -1.12
CA PRO A 413 -6.44 -2.14 -2.05
C PRO A 413 -5.92 -1.94 -3.47
N GLY A 414 -5.58 -3.05 -4.13
CA GLY A 414 -5.25 -3.08 -5.55
C GLY A 414 -6.50 -2.97 -6.40
N LEU A 415 -6.48 -2.08 -7.41
CA LEU A 415 -7.54 -1.87 -8.39
C LEU A 415 -7.12 -2.43 -9.74
N PHE A 416 -7.96 -3.25 -10.38
CA PHE A 416 -7.62 -3.90 -11.65
C PHE A 416 -7.83 -2.97 -12.85
N THR A 417 -7.10 -1.87 -12.90
CA THR A 417 -7.20 -0.87 -13.96
C THR A 417 -6.85 -1.43 -15.34
N SER A 418 -5.96 -2.44 -15.40
CA SER A 418 -5.63 -3.13 -16.65
C SER A 418 -6.79 -3.90 -17.27
N ARG A 419 -7.89 -4.13 -16.52
CA ARG A 419 -9.11 -4.73 -17.06
C ARG A 419 -9.88 -3.76 -17.98
N ILE A 420 -9.49 -2.49 -18.00
CA ILE A 420 -9.85 -1.54 -19.05
C ILE A 420 -8.92 -1.81 -20.23
N ASP A 421 -9.42 -2.50 -21.24
CA ASP A 421 -8.66 -2.94 -22.41
C ASP A 421 -9.49 -2.81 -23.70
N ALA A 422 -9.03 -3.42 -24.80
CA ALA A 422 -9.70 -3.42 -26.07
C ALA A 422 -10.68 -4.60 -26.27
N SER A 423 -10.83 -5.47 -25.27
CA SER A 423 -11.71 -6.66 -25.37
C SER A 423 -13.18 -6.30 -25.19
N ASP A 424 -14.06 -7.19 -25.66
CA ASP A 424 -15.52 -7.05 -25.48
C ASP A 424 -15.94 -7.19 -24.00
N THR A 425 -15.09 -7.81 -23.17
CA THR A 425 -15.31 -7.97 -21.73
C THR A 425 -14.58 -6.92 -20.89
N SER A 426 -14.07 -5.85 -21.52
CA SER A 426 -13.39 -4.73 -20.85
C SER A 426 -14.30 -4.05 -19.83
N TRP A 427 -13.71 -3.68 -18.69
CA TRP A 427 -14.42 -2.76 -17.78
C TRP A 427 -14.54 -1.38 -18.39
N GLN A 428 -15.57 -0.65 -17.94
CA GLN A 428 -15.68 0.77 -18.22
C GLN A 428 -14.86 1.56 -17.17
N PRO A 429 -14.29 2.71 -17.51
CA PRO A 429 -13.53 3.57 -16.59
C PRO A 429 -14.28 3.90 -15.30
N GLU A 430 -15.61 4.03 -15.39
CA GLU A 430 -16.50 4.30 -14.26
C GLU A 430 -16.44 3.25 -13.15
N GLU A 431 -16.04 2.01 -13.46
CA GLU A 431 -15.86 1.00 -12.42
C GLU A 431 -14.73 1.37 -11.46
N ILE A 432 -13.59 1.78 -12.00
CA ILE A 432 -12.44 2.25 -11.20
C ILE A 432 -12.80 3.52 -10.42
N GLU A 433 -13.51 4.47 -11.05
CA GLU A 433 -13.97 5.68 -10.35
C GLU A 433 -14.89 5.34 -9.17
N ARG A 434 -15.85 4.42 -9.35
CA ARG A 434 -16.76 3.99 -8.29
C ARG A 434 -16.01 3.25 -7.16
N GLN A 435 -15.03 2.41 -7.48
CA GLN A 435 -14.21 1.75 -6.48
C GLN A 435 -13.43 2.77 -5.63
N ILE A 436 -12.79 3.78 -6.24
CA ILE A 436 -12.07 4.84 -5.50
C ILE A 436 -13.05 5.66 -4.66
N ALA A 437 -14.21 6.04 -5.21
CA ALA A 437 -15.23 6.77 -4.46
C ALA A 437 -15.73 5.98 -3.25
N LEU A 438 -15.90 4.67 -3.39
CA LEU A 438 -16.29 3.76 -2.32
C LEU A 438 -15.20 3.66 -1.23
N LEU A 439 -13.92 3.54 -1.61
CA LEU A 439 -12.81 3.55 -0.67
C LEU A 439 -12.82 4.82 0.20
N ARG A 440 -12.96 6.00 -0.43
CA ARG A 440 -13.03 7.28 0.27
C ARG A 440 -14.26 7.40 1.17
N ALA A 441 -15.43 7.02 0.66
CA ALA A 441 -16.69 7.10 1.42
C ALA A 441 -16.72 6.16 2.63
N SER A 442 -16.07 4.99 2.53
CA SER A 442 -16.00 4.02 3.62
C SER A 442 -15.10 4.48 4.78
N GLY A 443 -14.08 5.30 4.51
CA GLY A 443 -13.04 5.67 5.48
C GLY A 443 -12.24 4.48 6.03
N ARG A 444 -12.30 3.32 5.34
CA ARG A 444 -11.67 2.07 5.79
C ARG A 444 -10.31 1.81 5.17
N ALA A 445 -9.99 2.49 4.09
CA ALA A 445 -8.70 2.45 3.43
C ALA A 445 -8.18 3.89 3.28
N ASP A 446 -6.88 4.06 3.40
CA ASP A 446 -6.19 5.35 3.31
C ASP A 446 -5.41 5.49 2.00
N GLY A 447 -5.82 4.73 0.98
CA GLY A 447 -5.28 4.79 -0.37
C GLY A 447 -5.60 3.56 -1.22
N HIS A 448 -4.95 3.49 -2.39
CA HIS A 448 -5.10 2.39 -3.34
C HIS A 448 -3.93 2.36 -4.33
N ILE A 449 -3.80 1.23 -5.06
CA ILE A 449 -2.75 1.03 -6.05
C ILE A 449 -3.39 0.51 -7.35
N HIS A 450 -3.11 1.15 -8.50
CA HIS A 450 -3.58 0.71 -9.81
C HIS A 450 -2.72 -0.42 -10.37
N PHE A 451 -3.30 -1.54 -10.73
CA PHE A 451 -2.66 -2.56 -11.54
C PHE A 451 -3.14 -2.41 -12.99
N SER A 452 -2.34 -1.87 -13.90
CA SER A 452 -0.96 -1.45 -13.76
C SER A 452 -0.71 -0.16 -14.56
N ALA A 453 0.53 0.32 -14.58
CA ALA A 453 0.95 1.55 -15.23
C ALA A 453 0.53 1.65 -16.70
N ALA A 454 0.61 0.55 -17.47
CA ALA A 454 0.27 0.54 -18.89
C ALA A 454 -1.15 1.06 -19.17
N ALA A 455 -2.12 0.76 -18.32
CA ALA A 455 -3.51 1.21 -18.52
C ALA A 455 -3.64 2.74 -18.40
N LEU A 456 -2.91 3.33 -17.45
CA LEU A 456 -2.92 4.78 -17.20
C LEU A 456 -2.06 5.53 -18.23
N VAL A 457 -0.85 5.04 -18.53
CA VAL A 457 0.07 5.64 -19.52
C VAL A 457 -0.54 5.65 -20.92
N GLN A 458 -1.28 4.59 -21.28
CA GLN A 458 -1.99 4.49 -22.56
C GLN A 458 -3.34 5.21 -22.54
N ASN A 459 -3.74 5.77 -21.43
CA ASN A 459 -5.05 6.41 -21.24
C ASN A 459 -6.21 5.57 -21.79
N ARG A 460 -6.21 4.26 -21.45
CA ARG A 460 -7.18 3.31 -22.02
C ARG A 460 -8.61 3.77 -21.76
N ARG A 461 -9.41 3.90 -22.82
CA ARG A 461 -10.80 4.42 -22.79
C ARG A 461 -10.91 5.76 -22.02
N GLY A 462 -9.86 6.57 -21.97
CA GLY A 462 -9.86 7.87 -21.32
C GLY A 462 -9.79 7.82 -19.79
N VAL A 463 -9.41 6.67 -19.17
CA VAL A 463 -9.40 6.50 -17.71
C VAL A 463 -8.48 7.50 -16.99
N ALA A 464 -7.30 7.77 -17.54
CA ALA A 464 -6.36 8.70 -16.93
C ALA A 464 -6.88 10.14 -16.95
N GLU A 465 -7.39 10.61 -18.08
CA GLU A 465 -8.00 11.95 -18.20
C GLU A 465 -9.19 12.11 -17.26
N ARG A 466 -10.07 11.11 -17.18
CA ARG A 466 -11.23 11.14 -16.29
C ARG A 466 -10.81 11.26 -14.84
N LEU A 467 -9.87 10.43 -14.38
CA LEU A 467 -9.35 10.50 -13.01
C LEU A 467 -8.72 11.86 -12.70
N ALA A 468 -7.93 12.42 -13.62
CA ALA A 468 -7.31 13.74 -13.45
C ALA A 468 -8.34 14.87 -13.32
N GLN A 469 -9.45 14.79 -14.06
CA GLN A 469 -10.52 15.81 -14.06
C GLN A 469 -11.50 15.67 -12.89
N THR A 470 -11.58 14.48 -12.28
CA THR A 470 -12.54 14.15 -11.22
C THR A 470 -11.85 13.86 -9.89
N LEU A 471 -11.55 12.61 -9.61
CA LEU A 471 -11.10 12.12 -8.30
C LEU A 471 -9.68 12.53 -7.93
N TYR A 472 -8.84 12.84 -8.93
CA TYR A 472 -7.45 13.28 -8.72
C TYR A 472 -7.23 14.75 -9.07
N ARG A 473 -8.31 15.54 -9.10
CA ARG A 473 -8.19 16.99 -9.33
C ARG A 473 -7.35 17.69 -8.27
N ASP A 474 -7.42 17.23 -7.03
CA ASP A 474 -6.63 17.76 -5.92
C ASP A 474 -5.53 16.78 -5.51
N ALA A 475 -4.37 17.29 -5.12
CA ALA A 475 -3.26 16.48 -4.62
C ALA A 475 -3.58 15.89 -3.24
N ALA A 476 -2.86 14.85 -2.85
CA ALA A 476 -2.88 14.28 -1.51
C ALA A 476 -1.45 13.93 -1.06
N LEU A 477 -1.19 14.05 0.23
CA LEU A 477 0.05 13.58 0.83
C LEU A 477 -0.03 12.07 1.09
N VAL A 478 1.12 11.41 1.10
CA VAL A 478 1.21 10.01 1.56
C VAL A 478 0.79 9.93 3.02
N PRO A 479 -0.01 8.93 3.44
CA PRO A 479 -0.31 8.69 4.84
C PRO A 479 0.95 8.45 5.67
N ALA A 480 1.00 9.03 6.88
CA ALA A 480 2.15 8.90 7.76
C ALA A 480 2.23 7.51 8.41
N THR A 481 3.44 7.03 8.67
CA THR A 481 3.75 5.77 9.33
C THR A 481 4.28 5.96 10.77
N PRO A 482 3.49 6.47 11.71
CA PRO A 482 3.97 6.86 13.04
C PRO A 482 4.49 5.69 13.88
N TRP A 483 4.10 4.45 13.57
CA TRP A 483 4.58 3.24 14.26
C TRP A 483 6.02 2.86 13.89
N LEU A 484 6.59 3.44 12.82
CA LEU A 484 7.98 3.22 12.42
C LEU A 484 8.95 4.18 13.11
N ARG A 485 8.44 5.21 13.81
CA ARG A 485 9.32 6.17 14.52
C ARG A 485 10.19 5.47 15.55
N PRO A 486 11.49 5.78 15.58
CA PRO A 486 12.34 5.35 16.69
C PRO A 486 11.97 6.09 17.99
N PRO A 487 12.31 5.54 19.16
CA PRO A 487 11.96 6.14 20.44
C PRO A 487 12.52 7.56 20.67
N ASP A 488 13.65 7.86 20.04
CA ASP A 488 14.38 9.14 20.13
C ASP A 488 14.00 10.11 18.99
N TRP A 489 12.95 9.79 18.21
CA TRP A 489 12.49 10.66 17.12
C TRP A 489 12.15 12.07 17.63
N GLN A 490 12.60 13.07 16.88
CA GLN A 490 12.26 14.47 17.09
C GLN A 490 11.62 15.05 15.83
N PRO A 491 10.66 15.99 15.95
CA PRO A 491 10.11 16.67 14.80
C PRO A 491 11.20 17.46 14.06
N LEU A 492 11.12 17.52 12.73
CA LEU A 492 12.02 18.36 11.96
C LEU A 492 11.84 19.83 12.35
N PRO A 493 12.91 20.63 12.42
CA PRO A 493 12.82 22.05 12.75
C PRO A 493 12.02 22.80 11.67
N ALA A 494 11.36 23.88 12.09
CA ALA A 494 10.64 24.74 11.18
C ALA A 494 11.58 25.32 10.11
N PRO A 495 11.11 25.49 8.85
CA PRO A 495 11.93 26.09 7.79
C PRO A 495 12.41 27.50 8.19
N ALA A 496 13.71 27.76 8.00
CA ALA A 496 14.23 29.12 8.11
C ALA A 496 13.88 29.89 6.83
N LEU A 497 13.24 31.04 6.99
CA LEU A 497 12.65 31.79 5.88
C LEU A 497 13.12 33.25 5.91
N ARG A 498 13.47 33.75 4.75
CA ARG A 498 13.61 35.17 4.52
C ARG A 498 12.53 35.62 3.54
N TRP A 499 11.79 36.64 3.95
CA TRP A 499 10.73 37.23 3.13
C TRP A 499 11.29 38.45 2.38
N HIS A 500 11.10 38.44 1.07
CA HIS A 500 11.48 39.56 0.21
C HIS A 500 10.30 39.91 -0.71
N CYS A 501 9.90 41.19 -0.74
CA CYS A 501 8.84 41.65 -1.63
C CYS A 501 9.38 42.62 -2.66
N GLU A 502 9.14 42.36 -3.94
CA GLU A 502 9.39 43.25 -5.06
C GLU A 502 8.11 44.05 -5.32
N GLY A 503 8.00 45.23 -4.72
CA GLY A 503 6.78 46.05 -4.76
C GLY A 503 5.65 45.48 -3.93
N ALA A 504 4.41 46.00 -4.15
CA ALA A 504 3.23 45.63 -3.36
C ALA A 504 2.58 44.30 -3.81
N LEU A 505 2.99 43.71 -4.92
CA LEU A 505 2.23 42.64 -5.59
C LEU A 505 2.96 41.30 -5.68
N ARG A 506 4.25 41.25 -5.49
CA ARG A 506 5.02 40.02 -5.62
C ARG A 506 5.96 39.84 -4.45
N CYS A 507 5.69 38.83 -3.64
CA CYS A 507 6.57 38.46 -2.55
C CYS A 507 7.19 37.09 -2.83
N ARG A 508 8.49 36.99 -2.52
CA ARG A 508 9.27 35.76 -2.59
C ARG A 508 9.68 35.34 -1.18
N VAL A 509 9.52 34.08 -0.89
CA VAL A 509 10.05 33.46 0.31
C VAL A 509 11.30 32.70 -0.06
N ASP A 510 12.45 33.15 0.41
CA ASP A 510 13.71 32.46 0.19
C ASP A 510 14.00 31.51 1.36
N ALA A 511 14.52 30.33 1.04
CA ALA A 511 15.01 29.41 2.06
C ALA A 511 16.33 29.94 2.63
N GLU A 512 16.44 29.97 3.94
CA GLU A 512 17.71 30.10 4.62
C GLU A 512 18.20 28.73 5.05
N GLY A 513 19.37 28.32 4.55
CA GLY A 513 20.00 27.05 4.90
C GLY A 513 19.56 25.85 4.05
N ALA A 514 20.14 24.69 4.37
CA ALA A 514 19.83 23.43 3.72
C ALA A 514 18.55 22.83 4.29
N ALA A 515 17.78 22.10 3.46
CA ALA A 515 16.72 21.26 3.93
C ALA A 515 17.28 20.20 4.91
N PRO A 516 16.56 19.87 6.00
CA PRO A 516 16.98 18.79 6.88
C PRO A 516 17.18 17.47 6.10
N ALA A 517 18.21 16.72 6.45
CA ALA A 517 18.58 15.49 5.72
C ALA A 517 17.45 14.45 5.67
N GLN A 518 16.59 14.46 6.67
CA GLN A 518 15.41 13.57 6.78
C GLN A 518 14.15 14.12 6.10
N ALA A 519 14.19 15.35 5.55
CA ALA A 519 13.04 15.98 4.91
C ALA A 519 12.79 15.36 3.54
N THR A 520 11.54 14.99 3.28
CA THR A 520 11.07 14.46 1.98
C THR A 520 10.28 15.49 1.19
N MET A 521 9.49 16.33 1.87
CA MET A 521 8.65 17.35 1.25
C MET A 521 8.58 18.60 2.13
N LEU A 522 8.46 19.76 1.50
CA LEU A 522 8.03 21.00 2.14
C LEU A 522 6.57 21.23 1.81
N VAL A 523 5.73 21.26 2.82
CA VAL A 523 4.31 21.60 2.70
C VAL A 523 4.15 23.09 2.93
N ILE A 524 3.42 23.74 2.04
CA ILE A 524 3.18 25.17 2.01
C ILE A 524 1.67 25.36 1.98
N THR A 525 1.14 26.02 2.99
CA THR A 525 -0.28 26.40 3.05
C THR A 525 -0.39 27.92 2.96
N THR A 526 -1.21 28.42 2.06
CA THR A 526 -1.53 29.85 1.90
C THR A 526 -2.97 30.10 2.31
N ARG A 527 -3.21 31.18 3.07
CA ARG A 527 -4.55 31.59 3.49
C ARG A 527 -4.90 32.95 2.91
N ARG A 528 -6.12 33.04 2.32
CA ARG A 528 -6.72 34.24 1.73
C ARG A 528 -8.19 34.34 2.18
N GLY A 529 -8.47 35.14 3.19
CA GLY A 529 -9.78 35.15 3.85
C GLY A 529 -10.13 33.77 4.39
N ASP A 530 -11.29 33.24 4.01
CA ASP A 530 -11.78 31.92 4.43
C ASP A 530 -11.21 30.76 3.57
N HIS A 531 -10.38 31.06 2.55
CA HIS A 531 -9.83 30.06 1.64
C HIS A 531 -8.39 29.72 1.99
N SER A 532 -8.14 28.43 2.24
CA SER A 532 -6.79 27.87 2.37
C SER A 532 -6.47 26.98 1.18
N GLN A 533 -5.29 27.19 0.60
CA GLN A 533 -4.72 26.34 -0.45
C GLN A 533 -3.40 25.78 0.03
N TRP A 534 -3.06 24.58 -0.42
CA TRP A 534 -1.78 23.97 -0.09
C TRP A 534 -1.09 23.39 -1.32
N ARG A 535 0.22 23.29 -1.24
CA ARG A 535 1.07 22.56 -2.17
C ARG A 535 2.25 21.95 -1.43
N ALA A 536 2.85 20.91 -2.01
CA ALA A 536 4.08 20.35 -1.51
C ALA A 536 5.15 20.40 -2.61
N ILE A 537 6.39 20.65 -2.21
CA ILE A 537 7.55 20.67 -3.11
C ILE A 537 8.68 19.84 -2.50
N THR A 538 9.53 19.28 -3.36
CA THR A 538 10.70 18.53 -2.90
C THR A 538 11.78 19.47 -2.34
N PRO A 539 12.68 18.97 -1.46
CA PRO A 539 13.81 19.77 -0.98
C PRO A 539 14.73 20.25 -2.11
N SER A 540 14.80 19.53 -3.22
CA SER A 540 15.56 19.94 -4.41
C SER A 540 14.90 21.11 -5.14
N ALA A 541 13.60 21.05 -5.37
CA ALA A 541 12.83 22.15 -5.98
C ALA A 541 12.90 23.42 -5.13
N TRP A 542 12.80 23.28 -3.80
CA TRP A 542 12.97 24.38 -2.87
C TRP A 542 14.31 25.12 -3.06
N ARG A 543 15.41 24.37 -3.22
CA ARG A 543 16.76 24.95 -3.38
C ARG A 543 16.98 25.61 -4.74
N SER A 544 16.40 25.03 -5.80
CA SER A 544 16.67 25.49 -7.18
C SER A 544 15.76 26.62 -7.63
N GLU A 545 14.50 26.62 -7.20
CA GLU A 545 13.46 27.52 -7.72
C GLU A 545 13.04 28.58 -6.70
N GLY A 546 13.29 28.33 -5.41
CA GLY A 546 12.71 29.13 -4.32
C GLY A 546 11.19 29.01 -4.31
N LEU A 547 10.53 29.89 -3.57
CA LEU A 547 9.09 29.90 -3.47
C LEU A 547 8.54 31.30 -3.83
N ALA A 548 8.07 31.47 -5.06
CA ALA A 548 7.29 32.65 -5.41
C ALA A 548 5.84 32.47 -4.97
N ILE A 549 5.32 33.40 -4.18
CA ILE A 549 3.93 33.45 -3.75
C ILE A 549 3.34 34.75 -4.25
N ASP A 550 2.29 34.68 -5.05
CA ASP A 550 1.54 35.85 -5.48
C ASP A 550 0.68 36.37 -4.33
N VAL A 551 0.88 37.63 -3.95
CA VAL A 551 0.17 38.26 -2.82
C VAL A 551 -1.28 38.58 -3.17
N ASN A 552 -1.61 38.76 -4.46
CA ASN A 552 -2.93 39.15 -4.94
C ASN A 552 -3.52 38.18 -5.96
N GLU A 553 -3.27 36.89 -5.81
CA GLU A 553 -3.85 35.89 -6.70
C GLU A 553 -5.39 35.91 -6.63
N HIS A 554 -6.04 35.98 -7.77
CA HIS A 554 -7.50 36.03 -7.91
C HIS A 554 -8.20 37.18 -7.16
N GLY A 555 -7.51 38.29 -6.92
CA GLY A 555 -8.09 39.47 -6.28
C GLY A 555 -8.27 39.39 -4.77
N ALA A 556 -7.80 38.30 -4.13
CA ALA A 556 -7.82 38.14 -2.69
C ALA A 556 -6.40 38.30 -2.10
N ALA A 557 -6.25 39.17 -1.10
CA ALA A 557 -4.96 39.42 -0.45
C ALA A 557 -4.49 38.19 0.35
N LEU A 558 -3.20 37.87 0.24
CA LEU A 558 -2.57 36.84 1.05
C LEU A 558 -2.49 37.32 2.51
N GLU A 559 -3.04 36.54 3.44
CA GLU A 559 -3.05 36.87 4.87
C GLU A 559 -1.99 36.11 5.67
N ALA A 560 -1.76 34.85 5.30
CA ALA A 560 -0.78 34.03 5.98
C ALA A 560 -0.20 32.95 5.07
N VAL A 561 1.05 32.58 5.37
CA VAL A 561 1.74 31.44 4.77
C VAL A 561 2.27 30.56 5.92
N THR A 562 1.88 29.30 5.94
CA THR A 562 2.37 28.30 6.89
C THR A 562 3.20 27.26 6.17
N LEU A 563 4.38 26.97 6.70
CA LEU A 563 5.32 26.00 6.15
C LEU A 563 5.75 25.00 7.21
N HIS A 564 5.92 23.75 6.77
CA HIS A 564 6.54 22.69 7.57
C HIS A 564 7.15 21.62 6.68
N TRP A 565 8.20 20.96 7.16
CA TRP A 565 8.75 19.79 6.51
C TRP A 565 7.96 18.53 6.84
N LEU A 566 7.86 17.60 5.90
CA LEU A 566 7.55 16.20 6.18
C LEU A 566 8.84 15.40 6.26
N ASP A 567 8.93 14.54 7.25
CA ASP A 567 10.04 13.60 7.38
C ASP A 567 9.80 12.31 6.57
N ARG A 568 10.74 11.38 6.66
CA ARG A 568 10.67 10.07 5.99
C ARG A 568 9.55 9.15 6.49
N TYR A 569 8.93 9.47 7.64
CA TYR A 569 7.74 8.79 8.15
C TYR A 569 6.44 9.47 7.71
N GLY A 570 6.53 10.50 6.87
CA GLY A 570 5.40 11.33 6.47
C GLY A 570 4.85 12.22 7.60
N ILE A 571 5.60 12.41 8.68
CA ILE A 571 5.18 13.17 9.86
C ILE A 571 5.58 14.63 9.69
N ALA A 572 4.65 15.52 10.03
CA ALA A 572 4.88 16.95 9.99
C ALA A 572 5.86 17.38 11.08
N GLY A 573 6.88 18.15 10.70
CA GLY A 573 7.78 18.85 11.60
C GLY A 573 7.13 20.10 12.20
N GLU A 574 7.96 20.93 12.83
CA GLU A 574 7.53 22.20 13.39
C GLU A 574 6.99 23.14 12.29
N ARG A 575 5.89 23.84 12.60
CA ARG A 575 5.26 24.79 11.68
C ARG A 575 5.80 26.20 11.88
N ARG A 576 6.02 26.89 10.78
CA ARG A 576 6.30 28.33 10.76
C ARG A 576 5.22 29.06 9.99
N THR A 577 4.54 29.99 10.65
CA THR A 577 3.51 30.83 10.03
C THR A 577 4.04 32.26 9.91
N LEU A 578 3.93 32.82 8.72
CA LEU A 578 4.16 34.23 8.41
C LEU A 578 2.80 34.88 8.18
N THR A 579 2.48 35.88 8.97
CA THR A 579 1.24 36.67 8.81
C THR A 579 1.59 37.97 8.10
N LEU A 580 0.87 38.26 7.04
CA LEU A 580 0.98 39.51 6.31
C LEU A 580 -0.05 40.49 6.88
N ARG A 581 0.42 41.61 7.35
CA ARG A 581 -0.44 42.71 7.88
C ARG A 581 -0.57 43.80 6.82
#